data_bf0ca7dca5c871013e7b15fa95294eb9
#
_entry.id   bf0ca7dca5c871013e7b15fa95294eb9
#
_cell.length_a   1.000
_cell.length_b   1.000
_cell.length_c   1.000
_cell.angle_alpha   90.00
_cell.angle_beta   90.00
_cell.angle_gamma   90.00
#
_symmetry.space_group_name_H-M   'P 1'
#
loop_
_entity.id
_entity.type
_entity.pdbx_description
1 polymer ?
#
loop_
_entity_poly.entity_id
_entity_poly.type
_entity_poly.pdbx_seq_one_letter_code
_entity_poly.pdbx_strand_id
1 'polypeptide(L)'
;DFVNGRIGEQYGARMLGKIGVDNTYSIGVTQAVMDTYHPAAISDLAPIAGELRFGAEQDFYTDAGSMKYGPFVAFYGLQFQEAIQVDIMLKYTAIKSGSYDVMVVYATDGLNKDANLTILEDDKSFFPEYNGVLTVRDGLFEDFADRAPELEQTLELLTGQFTNEVMSELTYRVDVL
;
A
#
# COMPACT_ATOMS: atom_id res chain seq x y z
N ASP A 1 7.39 -23.80 -6.37
CA ASP A 1 6.56 -22.74 -5.80
C ASP A 1 5.35 -22.49 -6.70
N PHE A 2 4.12 -22.51 -6.13
CA PHE A 2 2.87 -22.45 -6.88
C PHE A 2 2.75 -21.18 -7.76
N VAL A 3 3.12 -20.03 -7.23
CA VAL A 3 3.00 -18.75 -7.94
C VAL A 3 3.96 -18.70 -9.13
N ASN A 4 5.23 -19.10 -8.94
CA ASN A 4 6.21 -19.18 -10.03
C ASN A 4 5.79 -20.17 -11.12
N GLY A 5 5.22 -21.33 -10.74
CA GLY A 5 4.68 -22.28 -11.72
C GLY A 5 3.59 -21.66 -12.59
N ARG A 6 2.63 -20.94 -11.98
CA ARG A 6 1.55 -20.28 -12.72
C ARG A 6 2.02 -19.12 -13.59
N ILE A 7 2.98 -18.33 -13.12
CA ILE A 7 3.58 -17.23 -13.91
C ILE A 7 4.34 -17.80 -15.12
N GLY A 8 5.13 -18.88 -14.93
CA GLY A 8 5.85 -19.54 -16.00
C GLY A 8 4.91 -20.09 -17.07
N GLU A 9 3.88 -20.84 -16.67
CA GLU A 9 2.89 -21.41 -17.59
C GLU A 9 2.12 -20.34 -18.39
N GLN A 10 1.75 -19.24 -17.76
CA GLN A 10 0.86 -18.26 -18.36
C GLN A 10 1.57 -17.13 -19.08
N TYR A 11 2.75 -16.75 -18.63
CA TYR A 11 3.45 -15.54 -19.10
C TYR A 11 4.88 -15.81 -19.56
N GLY A 12 5.41 -17.03 -19.44
CA GLY A 12 6.81 -17.32 -19.76
C GLY A 12 7.78 -16.48 -18.92
N ALA A 13 7.52 -16.38 -17.64
CA ALA A 13 8.28 -15.54 -16.71
C ALA A 13 8.44 -16.22 -15.35
N ARG A 14 9.40 -15.75 -14.56
CA ARG A 14 9.61 -16.21 -13.17
C ARG A 14 9.95 -15.05 -12.24
N MET A 15 9.58 -15.18 -10.97
CA MET A 15 10.04 -14.28 -9.90
C MET A 15 11.38 -14.75 -9.38
N LEU A 16 12.33 -13.83 -9.22
CA LEU A 16 13.63 -14.11 -8.56
C LEU A 16 13.48 -14.04 -7.05
N GLY A 17 13.17 -12.86 -6.50
CA GLY A 17 13.04 -12.66 -5.06
C GLY A 17 12.20 -11.44 -4.70
N LYS A 18 11.77 -11.39 -3.43
CA LYS A 18 11.12 -10.21 -2.85
C LYS A 18 12.17 -9.11 -2.69
N ILE A 19 11.89 -7.91 -3.18
CA ILE A 19 12.81 -6.77 -3.05
C ILE A 19 12.81 -6.14 -1.66
N GLY A 20 11.85 -6.51 -0.78
CA GLY A 20 11.74 -6.07 0.60
C GLY A 20 10.63 -5.06 0.87
N VAL A 21 9.95 -4.60 -0.18
CA VAL A 21 8.82 -3.67 -0.09
C VAL A 21 7.52 -4.45 0.08
N ASP A 22 6.68 -3.98 0.99
CA ASP A 22 5.28 -4.40 1.14
C ASP A 22 4.37 -3.18 0.91
N ASN A 23 3.82 -3.06 -0.30
CA ASN A 23 2.95 -1.95 -0.69
C ASN A 23 1.46 -2.29 -0.46
N THR A 24 1.15 -2.83 0.71
CA THR A 24 -0.22 -3.14 1.09
C THR A 24 -1.07 -1.87 1.30
N TYR A 25 -2.37 -2.02 1.41
CA TYR A 25 -3.23 -0.96 1.94
C TYR A 25 -2.91 -0.68 3.41
N SER A 26 -3.09 0.57 3.81
CA SER A 26 -2.99 1.05 5.18
C SER A 26 -4.05 2.11 5.44
N ILE A 27 -4.24 2.49 6.69
CA ILE A 27 -5.16 3.55 7.07
C ILE A 27 -4.34 4.74 7.59
N GLY A 28 -4.51 5.88 6.92
CA GLY A 28 -3.91 7.15 7.32
C GLY A 28 -4.93 8.08 7.99
N VAL A 29 -4.50 8.76 9.02
CA VAL A 29 -5.29 9.77 9.74
C VAL A 29 -4.59 11.11 9.70
N THR A 30 -5.38 12.20 9.71
CA THR A 30 -4.85 13.57 9.75
C THR A 30 -4.19 13.88 11.08
N GLN A 31 -3.31 14.90 11.10
CA GLN A 31 -2.72 15.41 12.34
C GLN A 31 -3.78 15.86 13.34
N ALA A 32 -4.90 16.42 12.90
CA ALA A 32 -6.00 16.84 13.78
C ALA A 32 -6.63 15.66 14.54
N VAL A 33 -6.76 14.49 13.89
CA VAL A 33 -7.19 13.25 14.54
C VAL A 33 -6.17 12.79 15.57
N MET A 34 -4.88 12.83 15.20
CA MET A 34 -3.78 12.49 16.12
C MET A 34 -3.75 13.40 17.35
N ASP A 35 -3.89 14.70 17.16
CA ASP A 35 -3.86 15.68 18.26
C ASP A 35 -5.05 15.52 19.23
N THR A 36 -6.18 15.02 18.73
CA THR A 36 -7.42 14.91 19.51
C THR A 36 -7.57 13.56 20.19
N TYR A 37 -7.28 12.47 19.46
CA TYR A 37 -7.64 11.11 19.88
C TYR A 37 -6.43 10.18 20.10
N HIS A 38 -5.27 10.53 19.54
CA HIS A 38 -4.01 9.77 19.63
C HIS A 38 -4.11 8.28 19.26
N PRO A 39 -4.82 7.88 18.18
CA PRO A 39 -4.92 6.48 17.80
C PRO A 39 -3.56 5.94 17.37
N ALA A 40 -3.19 4.73 17.81
CA ALA A 40 -1.98 4.03 17.39
C ALA A 40 -2.29 2.93 16.36
N ALA A 41 -3.44 2.29 16.50
CA ALA A 41 -3.89 1.17 15.66
C ALA A 41 -5.27 1.43 15.05
N ILE A 42 -5.61 0.65 14.02
CA ILE A 42 -6.92 0.76 13.35
C ILE A 42 -8.07 0.47 14.31
N SER A 43 -7.91 -0.47 15.25
CA SER A 43 -8.94 -0.76 16.23
C SER A 43 -9.24 0.41 17.19
N ASP A 44 -8.30 1.34 17.38
CA ASP A 44 -8.51 2.53 18.21
C ASP A 44 -9.52 3.51 17.59
N LEU A 45 -9.80 3.36 16.29
CA LEU A 45 -10.83 4.17 15.63
C LEU A 45 -12.26 3.76 16.02
N ALA A 46 -12.50 2.54 16.49
CA ALA A 46 -13.85 2.02 16.72
C ALA A 46 -14.70 2.92 17.66
N PRO A 47 -14.19 3.41 18.79
CA PRO A 47 -14.99 4.28 19.68
C PRO A 47 -15.21 5.69 19.14
N ILE A 48 -14.42 6.15 18.14
CA ILE A 48 -14.43 7.54 17.66
C ILE A 48 -14.87 7.66 16.20
N ALA A 49 -15.04 6.55 15.48
CA ALA A 49 -15.36 6.54 14.04
C ALA A 49 -16.61 7.34 13.70
N GLY A 50 -17.62 7.38 14.60
CA GLY A 50 -18.85 8.15 14.42
C GLY A 50 -18.66 9.67 14.37
N GLU A 51 -17.50 10.17 14.74
CA GLU A 51 -17.14 11.59 14.66
C GLU A 51 -16.21 11.89 13.45
N LEU A 52 -15.77 10.85 12.72
CA LEU A 52 -14.77 10.95 11.66
C LEU A 52 -15.38 10.64 10.30
N ARG A 53 -14.94 11.36 9.27
CA ARG A 53 -15.26 11.12 7.86
C ARG A 53 -14.17 10.29 7.22
N PHE A 54 -14.55 9.27 6.47
CA PHE A 54 -13.64 8.36 5.77
C PHE A 54 -13.63 8.63 4.28
N GLY A 55 -12.45 8.84 3.68
CA GLY A 55 -12.25 9.05 2.26
C GLY A 55 -11.55 7.88 1.58
N ALA A 56 -12.01 7.48 0.39
CA ALA A 56 -11.34 6.49 -0.44
C ALA A 56 -11.70 6.67 -1.92
N GLU A 57 -10.87 6.10 -2.79
CA GLU A 57 -11.17 5.97 -4.21
C GLU A 57 -12.35 5.01 -4.44
N GLN A 58 -13.03 5.18 -5.58
CA GLN A 58 -14.23 4.40 -5.95
C GLN A 58 -14.01 2.89 -5.84
N ASP A 59 -12.83 2.41 -6.24
CA ASP A 59 -12.52 0.98 -6.23
C ASP A 59 -12.55 0.37 -4.82
N PHE A 60 -12.24 1.16 -3.79
CA PHE A 60 -12.30 0.70 -2.39
C PHE A 60 -13.74 0.49 -1.90
N TYR A 61 -14.72 1.18 -2.49
CA TYR A 61 -16.14 1.05 -2.15
C TYR A 61 -16.88 -0.02 -2.97
N THR A 62 -16.21 -0.74 -3.86
CA THR A 62 -16.85 -1.83 -4.62
C THR A 62 -17.08 -3.07 -3.75
N ASP A 63 -18.08 -3.87 -4.09
CA ASP A 63 -18.40 -5.12 -3.38
C ASP A 63 -17.47 -6.29 -3.79
N ALA A 64 -16.60 -6.09 -4.77
CA ALA A 64 -15.73 -7.12 -5.32
C ALA A 64 -14.40 -7.21 -4.56
N GLY A 65 -14.30 -8.11 -3.58
CA GLY A 65 -13.05 -8.43 -2.89
C GLY A 65 -13.09 -8.27 -1.39
N SER A 66 -12.18 -8.98 -0.71
CA SER A 66 -12.12 -9.02 0.75
C SER A 66 -11.49 -7.78 1.39
N MET A 67 -10.68 -7.03 0.64
CA MET A 67 -9.97 -5.83 1.11
C MET A 67 -10.68 -4.54 0.67
N LYS A 68 -11.98 -4.47 0.85
CA LYS A 68 -12.82 -3.35 0.45
C LYS A 68 -13.50 -2.74 1.66
N TYR A 69 -14.11 -1.56 1.49
CA TYR A 69 -14.69 -0.78 2.58
C TYR A 69 -15.68 -1.57 3.46
N GLY A 70 -16.64 -2.28 2.85
CA GLY A 70 -17.63 -3.05 3.59
C GLY A 70 -17.01 -4.12 4.51
N PRO A 71 -16.19 -5.05 3.98
CA PRO A 71 -15.42 -5.99 4.80
C PRO A 71 -14.53 -5.33 5.85
N PHE A 72 -13.84 -4.24 5.50
CA PHE A 72 -12.96 -3.49 6.40
C PHE A 72 -13.70 -2.96 7.63
N VAL A 73 -14.77 -2.20 7.41
CA VAL A 73 -15.53 -1.61 8.54
C VAL A 73 -16.21 -2.69 9.38
N ALA A 74 -16.69 -3.77 8.75
CA ALA A 74 -17.27 -4.90 9.48
C ALA A 74 -16.25 -5.63 10.36
N PHE A 75 -15.03 -5.83 9.85
CA PHE A 75 -13.96 -6.54 10.55
C PHE A 75 -13.48 -5.78 11.81
N TYR A 76 -13.32 -4.46 11.69
CA TYR A 76 -12.89 -3.60 12.79
C TYR A 76 -14.04 -3.08 13.66
N GLY A 77 -15.29 -3.25 13.22
CA GLY A 77 -16.48 -2.69 13.92
C GLY A 77 -16.58 -1.17 13.81
N LEU A 78 -16.14 -0.59 12.68
CA LEU A 78 -16.12 0.85 12.46
C LEU A 78 -17.46 1.34 11.91
N GLN A 79 -17.89 2.51 12.39
CA GLN A 79 -19.09 3.21 11.90
C GLN A 79 -18.73 4.67 11.69
N PHE A 80 -18.13 4.98 10.53
CA PHE A 80 -17.75 6.36 10.22
C PHE A 80 -18.98 7.25 10.05
N GLN A 81 -18.84 8.54 10.43
CA GLN A 81 -19.87 9.57 10.24
C GLN A 81 -20.31 9.66 8.79
N GLU A 82 -19.36 9.61 7.87
CA GLU A 82 -19.56 9.67 6.43
C GLU A 82 -18.48 8.87 5.71
N ALA A 83 -18.86 8.23 4.60
CA ALA A 83 -17.96 7.56 3.68
C ALA A 83 -17.95 8.33 2.34
N ILE A 84 -16.83 8.99 2.04
CA ILE A 84 -16.68 9.93 0.92
C ILE A 84 -15.87 9.29 -0.19
N GLN A 85 -16.48 9.18 -1.36
CA GLN A 85 -15.79 8.77 -2.57
C GLN A 85 -15.01 9.94 -3.17
N VAL A 86 -13.75 9.72 -3.50
CA VAL A 86 -12.88 10.72 -4.11
C VAL A 86 -12.14 10.14 -5.32
N ASP A 87 -11.80 10.99 -6.27
CA ASP A 87 -10.91 10.60 -7.37
C ASP A 87 -9.50 10.28 -6.82
N ILE A 88 -8.89 9.19 -7.31
CA ILE A 88 -7.57 8.73 -6.84
C ILE A 88 -6.50 9.82 -6.99
N MET A 89 -6.57 10.65 -8.04
CA MET A 89 -5.63 11.74 -8.28
C MET A 89 -5.84 12.94 -7.34
N LEU A 90 -7.01 13.03 -6.73
CA LEU A 90 -7.38 14.15 -5.85
C LEU A 90 -7.39 13.78 -4.37
N LYS A 91 -7.22 12.51 -4.02
CA LYS A 91 -7.42 12.03 -2.64
C LYS A 91 -6.54 12.75 -1.61
N TYR A 92 -5.27 13.00 -1.93
CA TYR A 92 -4.37 13.72 -1.01
C TYR A 92 -4.68 15.21 -0.93
N THR A 93 -5.09 15.83 -2.03
CA THR A 93 -5.56 17.23 -2.03
C THR A 93 -6.82 17.39 -1.19
N ALA A 94 -7.74 16.44 -1.30
CA ALA A 94 -9.00 16.45 -0.56
C ALA A 94 -8.79 16.31 0.95
N ILE A 95 -7.91 15.39 1.41
CA ILE A 95 -7.63 15.27 2.85
C ILE A 95 -6.89 16.50 3.38
N LYS A 96 -5.94 17.05 2.64
CA LYS A 96 -5.22 18.30 2.99
C LYS A 96 -6.18 19.49 3.11
N SER A 97 -7.25 19.52 2.34
CA SER A 97 -8.30 20.56 2.42
C SER A 97 -9.35 20.31 3.51
N GLY A 98 -9.23 19.21 4.26
CA GLY A 98 -10.16 18.87 5.33
C GLY A 98 -11.49 18.28 4.87
N SER A 99 -11.54 17.67 3.66
CA SER A 99 -12.75 17.03 3.17
C SER A 99 -13.12 15.78 3.97
N TYR A 100 -12.13 15.08 4.52
CA TYR A 100 -12.29 13.94 5.42
C TYR A 100 -11.09 13.82 6.37
N ASP A 101 -11.15 12.91 7.32
CA ASP A 101 -10.28 12.86 8.48
C ASP A 101 -9.41 11.59 8.48
N VAL A 102 -9.91 10.54 7.84
CA VAL A 102 -9.31 9.21 7.72
C VAL A 102 -9.37 8.77 6.26
N MET A 103 -8.35 8.11 5.75
CA MET A 103 -8.36 7.57 4.39
C MET A 103 -7.60 6.26 4.25
N VAL A 104 -7.97 5.48 3.23
CA VAL A 104 -7.13 4.38 2.77
C VAL A 104 -5.96 4.92 1.94
N VAL A 105 -4.78 4.40 2.22
CA VAL A 105 -3.52 4.75 1.53
C VAL A 105 -2.77 3.50 1.13
N TYR A 106 -1.75 3.65 0.30
CA TYR A 106 -0.74 2.63 0.08
C TYR A 106 0.44 2.87 1.04
N ALA A 107 0.96 1.80 1.63
CA ALA A 107 1.97 1.88 2.70
C ALA A 107 3.27 2.59 2.27
N THR A 108 3.61 2.55 0.97
CA THR A 108 4.85 3.13 0.43
C THR A 108 4.65 4.41 -0.39
N ASP A 109 3.44 5.00 -0.35
CA ASP A 109 3.14 6.22 -1.07
C ASP A 109 3.78 7.43 -0.37
N GLY A 110 4.67 8.13 -1.09
CA GLY A 110 5.36 9.33 -0.58
C GLY A 110 4.43 10.50 -0.27
N LEU A 111 3.26 10.55 -0.91
CA LEU A 111 2.26 11.57 -0.65
C LEU A 111 1.63 11.47 0.75
N ASN A 112 1.77 10.34 1.45
CA ASN A 112 1.41 10.22 2.86
C ASN A 112 2.18 11.24 3.72
N LYS A 113 3.48 11.38 3.44
CA LYS A 113 4.35 12.34 4.11
C LYS A 113 3.99 13.80 3.74
N ASP A 114 3.74 14.07 2.46
CA ASP A 114 3.33 15.40 1.99
C ASP A 114 1.98 15.85 2.59
N ALA A 115 1.06 14.91 2.78
CA ALA A 115 -0.22 15.16 3.43
C ALA A 115 -0.17 15.14 4.96
N ASN A 116 1.02 14.95 5.56
CA ASN A 116 1.23 14.87 7.00
C ASN A 116 0.29 13.87 7.68
N LEU A 117 0.17 12.67 7.08
CA LEU A 117 -0.65 11.59 7.61
C LEU A 117 0.15 10.72 8.58
N THR A 118 -0.50 10.31 9.65
CA THR A 118 -0.03 9.20 10.48
C THR A 118 -0.65 7.91 10.01
N ILE A 119 0.19 6.92 9.70
CA ILE A 119 -0.27 5.59 9.30
C ILE A 119 -0.51 4.76 10.56
N LEU A 120 -1.70 4.22 10.70
CA LEU A 120 -2.08 3.39 11.83
C LEU A 120 -1.60 1.95 11.64
N GLU A 121 -1.28 1.28 12.75
CA GLU A 121 -0.98 -0.15 12.77
C GLU A 121 -2.24 -0.96 12.41
N ASP A 122 -2.11 -1.92 11.49
CA ASP A 122 -3.14 -2.94 11.21
C ASP A 122 -3.05 -4.07 12.25
N ASP A 123 -3.45 -3.78 13.49
CA ASP A 123 -3.30 -4.63 14.68
C ASP A 123 -4.01 -5.98 14.61
N LYS A 124 -4.94 -6.15 13.65
CA LYS A 124 -5.65 -7.41 13.41
C LYS A 124 -5.29 -8.07 12.08
N SER A 125 -4.32 -7.51 11.34
CA SER A 125 -3.84 -8.05 10.06
C SER A 125 -4.96 -8.25 9.03
N PHE A 126 -5.80 -7.24 8.84
CA PHE A 126 -6.87 -7.27 7.84
C PHE A 126 -6.33 -7.20 6.43
N PHE A 127 -5.31 -6.35 6.19
CA PHE A 127 -4.67 -6.20 4.90
C PHE A 127 -3.55 -7.23 4.73
N PRO A 128 -3.60 -8.12 3.72
CA PRO A 128 -2.54 -9.08 3.48
C PRO A 128 -1.29 -8.37 2.92
N GLU A 129 -0.14 -9.04 3.04
CA GLU A 129 1.10 -8.59 2.42
C GLU A 129 0.94 -8.43 0.89
N TYR A 130 1.49 -7.34 0.37
CA TYR A 130 1.55 -7.03 -1.06
C TYR A 130 3.00 -6.78 -1.49
N ASN A 131 3.78 -7.85 -1.46
CA ASN A 131 5.23 -7.79 -1.66
C ASN A 131 5.63 -7.41 -3.09
N GLY A 132 6.55 -6.45 -3.22
CA GLY A 132 7.26 -6.19 -4.46
C GLY A 132 8.24 -7.32 -4.79
N VAL A 133 8.25 -7.78 -6.05
CA VAL A 133 9.12 -8.87 -6.51
C VAL A 133 9.79 -8.50 -7.83
N LEU A 134 11.00 -9.01 -8.04
CA LEU A 134 11.64 -8.99 -9.35
C LEU A 134 11.07 -10.11 -10.21
N THR A 135 10.53 -9.75 -11.37
CA THR A 135 10.04 -10.72 -12.36
C THR A 135 10.85 -10.60 -13.63
N VAL A 136 11.33 -11.73 -14.14
CA VAL A 136 12.10 -11.80 -15.38
C VAL A 136 11.43 -12.77 -16.36
N ARG A 137 11.55 -12.50 -17.65
CA ARG A 137 11.10 -13.44 -18.70
C ARG A 137 11.97 -14.69 -18.72
N ASP A 138 11.42 -15.80 -19.14
CA ASP A 138 12.19 -17.02 -19.41
C ASP A 138 13.24 -16.75 -20.51
N GLY A 139 14.38 -17.41 -20.44
CA GLY A 139 15.48 -17.26 -21.37
C GLY A 139 16.27 -15.94 -21.24
N LEU A 140 15.94 -15.04 -20.28
CA LEU A 140 16.65 -13.77 -20.15
C LEU A 140 18.16 -13.97 -19.94
N PHE A 141 18.53 -14.85 -19.04
CA PHE A 141 19.93 -15.03 -18.65
C PHE A 141 20.72 -15.78 -19.73
N GLU A 142 20.07 -16.70 -20.43
CA GLU A 142 20.64 -17.40 -21.61
C GLU A 142 20.93 -16.42 -22.74
N ASP A 143 19.98 -15.52 -23.05
CA ASP A 143 20.11 -14.52 -24.10
C ASP A 143 21.25 -13.52 -23.85
N PHE A 144 21.54 -13.27 -22.58
CA PHE A 144 22.58 -12.32 -22.16
C PHE A 144 23.85 -12.97 -21.61
N ALA A 145 24.01 -14.30 -21.67
CA ALA A 145 25.11 -15.01 -21.07
C ALA A 145 26.50 -14.50 -21.55
N ASP A 146 26.63 -14.15 -22.82
CA ASP A 146 27.91 -13.66 -23.40
C ASP A 146 28.17 -12.17 -23.03
N ARG A 147 27.14 -11.36 -22.86
CA ARG A 147 27.27 -9.90 -22.65
C ARG A 147 27.23 -9.49 -21.18
N ALA A 148 26.53 -10.25 -20.37
CA ALA A 148 26.32 -10.00 -18.97
C ALA A 148 26.19 -11.31 -18.18
N PRO A 149 27.28 -12.11 -18.08
CA PRO A 149 27.25 -13.43 -17.45
C PRO A 149 26.83 -13.37 -15.96
N GLU A 150 27.00 -12.21 -15.30
CA GLU A 150 26.64 -12.01 -13.89
C GLU A 150 25.27 -11.34 -13.71
N LEU A 151 24.44 -11.24 -14.77
CA LEU A 151 23.18 -10.51 -14.73
C LEU A 151 22.22 -11.05 -13.66
N GLU A 152 22.07 -12.37 -13.55
CA GLU A 152 21.21 -13.00 -12.54
C GLU A 152 21.68 -12.66 -11.14
N GLN A 153 22.96 -12.85 -10.83
CA GLN A 153 23.54 -12.52 -9.52
C GLN A 153 23.39 -11.03 -9.20
N THR A 154 23.57 -10.16 -10.19
CA THR A 154 23.42 -8.71 -10.01
C THR A 154 21.97 -8.33 -9.69
N LEU A 155 20.98 -8.93 -10.34
CA LEU A 155 19.58 -8.70 -10.03
C LEU A 155 19.18 -9.27 -8.67
N GLU A 156 19.73 -10.41 -8.27
CA GLU A 156 19.49 -11.00 -6.96
C GLU A 156 20.00 -10.13 -5.81
N LEU A 157 21.00 -9.27 -6.04
CA LEU A 157 21.46 -8.30 -5.03
C LEU A 157 20.37 -7.29 -4.63
N LEU A 158 19.33 -7.11 -5.42
CA LEU A 158 18.19 -6.25 -5.09
C LEU A 158 17.22 -6.89 -4.09
N THR A 159 17.36 -8.20 -3.83
CA THR A 159 16.51 -8.93 -2.90
C THR A 159 16.70 -8.38 -1.48
N GLY A 160 15.60 -7.96 -0.85
CA GLY A 160 15.59 -7.44 0.53
C GLY A 160 16.28 -6.08 0.72
N GLN A 161 16.62 -5.36 -0.36
CA GLN A 161 17.35 -4.08 -0.26
C GLN A 161 16.46 -2.88 0.04
N PHE A 162 15.15 -3.00 -0.19
CA PHE A 162 14.21 -1.91 0.01
C PHE A 162 13.34 -2.17 1.23
N THR A 163 13.25 -1.18 2.12
CA THR A 163 12.21 -1.14 3.16
C THR A 163 11.07 -0.24 2.71
N ASN A 164 9.93 -0.28 3.41
CA ASN A 164 8.83 0.62 3.14
C ASN A 164 9.23 2.09 3.31
N GLU A 165 10.09 2.40 4.31
CA GLU A 165 10.59 3.76 4.52
C GLU A 165 11.44 4.25 3.35
N VAL A 166 12.36 3.39 2.85
CA VAL A 166 13.19 3.72 1.68
C VAL A 166 12.33 3.95 0.46
N MET A 167 11.35 3.09 0.21
CA MET A 167 10.46 3.23 -0.95
C MET A 167 9.59 4.48 -0.83
N SER A 168 9.03 4.76 0.34
CA SER A 168 8.24 5.96 0.60
C SER A 168 9.05 7.26 0.41
N GLU A 169 10.33 7.25 0.78
CA GLU A 169 11.23 8.38 0.51
C GLU A 169 11.54 8.53 -0.99
N LEU A 170 11.73 7.42 -1.71
CA LEU A 170 11.98 7.47 -3.16
C LEU A 170 10.75 7.98 -3.92
N THR A 171 9.56 7.49 -3.60
CA THR A 171 8.32 7.98 -4.21
C THR A 171 8.05 9.44 -3.86
N TYR A 172 8.32 9.87 -2.62
CA TYR A 172 8.23 11.28 -2.23
C TYR A 172 9.13 12.19 -3.08
N ARG A 173 10.37 11.75 -3.36
CA ARG A 173 11.29 12.53 -4.20
C ARG A 173 10.83 12.65 -5.66
N VAL A 174 10.14 11.64 -6.16
CA VAL A 174 9.65 11.64 -7.55
C VAL A 174 8.35 12.44 -7.69
N ASP A 175 7.45 12.32 -6.72
CA ASP A 175 6.09 12.84 -6.82
C ASP A 175 5.94 14.26 -6.24
N VAL A 176 6.85 14.68 -5.35
CA VAL A 176 6.72 15.95 -4.60
C VAL A 176 7.88 16.93 -4.86
N LEU A 177 9.12 16.44 -5.06
CA LEU A 177 10.31 17.27 -5.27
C LEU A 177 10.68 17.40 -6.75
#